data_64cced6c66de53b201d9b3f4c5f0a936
#
_entry.id   64cced6c66de53b201d9b3f4c5f0a936
#
_cell.length_a   1.000
_cell.length_b   1.000
_cell.length_c   1.000
_cell.angle_alpha   90.00
_cell.angle_beta   90.00
_cell.angle_gamma   90.00
#
_symmetry.space_group_name_H-M   'P 1'
#
loop_
_entity.id
_entity.type
_entity.pdbx_description
1 polymer ?
#
loop_
_entity_poly.entity_id
_entity_poly.type
_entity_poly.pdbx_seq_one_letter_code
_entity_poly.pdbx_strand_id
1 'polypeptide(L)' 'KSIDLYKAIALTTKGVQELLARIEVLESRVSTLEG' A
#
# COMPACT_ATOMS: atom_id res chain seq x y z
N LYS A 1 7.51 11.24 -26.18
CA LYS A 1 7.45 11.27 -25.42
C LYS A 1 6.43 10.96 -24.61
N SER A 2 5.75 10.05 -24.76
CA SER A 2 4.65 9.78 -23.91
C SER A 2 5.04 8.79 -22.85
N ILE A 3 4.62 9.11 -21.67
CA ILE A 3 4.76 8.25 -20.56
C ILE A 3 3.67 7.20 -20.66
N ASP A 4 4.02 5.99 -20.35
CA ASP A 4 3.02 4.93 -20.38
C ASP A 4 2.12 5.07 -19.16
N LEU A 5 0.96 5.66 -19.36
CA LEU A 5 0.01 5.86 -18.28
C LEU A 5 -0.42 4.57 -17.64
N TYR A 6 -0.58 3.55 -18.43
CA TYR A 6 -1.01 2.26 -17.91
C TYR A 6 0.00 1.74 -16.88
N LYS A 7 1.28 1.81 -17.23
CA LYS A 7 2.31 1.33 -16.31
C LYS A 7 2.40 2.20 -15.07
N ALA A 8 2.22 3.51 -15.25
CA ALA A 8 2.28 4.42 -14.12
C ALA A 8 1.14 4.12 -13.15
N ILE A 9 -0.04 3.89 -13.67
CA ILE A 9 -1.19 3.58 -12.83
C ILE A 9 -0.98 2.26 -12.11
N ALA A 10 -0.48 1.27 -12.84
CA ALA A 10 -0.26 -0.05 -12.24
C ALA A 10 0.77 0.03 -11.13
N LEU A 11 1.82 0.79 -11.33
CA LEU A 11 2.85 0.95 -10.31
C LEU A 11 2.29 1.63 -9.07
N THR A 12 1.52 2.69 -9.27
CA THR A 12 0.91 3.41 -8.15
C THR A 12 -0.04 2.50 -7.39
N THR A 13 -0.86 1.75 -8.12
CA THR A 13 -1.82 0.85 -7.50
C THR A 13 -1.10 -0.20 -6.67
N LYS A 14 -0.04 -0.77 -7.23
CA LYS A 14 0.72 -1.79 -6.52
C LYS A 14 1.34 -1.21 -5.24
N GLY A 15 1.89 -0.02 -5.35
CA GLY A 15 2.49 0.62 -4.19
C GLY A 15 1.47 0.88 -3.10
N VAL A 16 0.30 1.35 -3.49
CA VAL A 16 -0.76 1.61 -2.52
C VAL A 16 -1.17 0.31 -1.82
N GLN A 17 -1.30 -0.76 -2.58
CA GLN A 17 -1.70 -2.04 -2.01
C GLN A 17 -0.67 -2.54 -1.00
N GLU A 18 0.60 -2.38 -1.32
CA GLU A 18 1.65 -2.84 -0.41
C GLU A 18 1.67 -2.02 0.86
N LEU A 19 1.52 -0.71 0.73
CA LEU A 19 1.49 0.15 1.90
C LEU A 19 0.27 -0.16 2.76
N LEU A 20 -0.87 -0.37 2.13
CA LEU A 20 -2.08 -0.68 2.87
C LEU A 20 -1.90 -1.97 3.66
N ALA A 21 -1.27 -2.97 3.05
CA ALA A 21 -1.04 -4.23 3.74
C ALA A 21 -0.16 -4.02 4.98
N ARG A 22 0.85 -3.16 4.86
CA ARG A 22 1.72 -2.88 5.99
C ARG A 22 0.98 -2.12 7.08
N ILE A 23 0.13 -1.18 6.68
CA ILE A 23 -0.66 -0.44 7.65
C ILE A 23 -1.56 -1.38 8.42
N GLU A 24 -2.18 -2.32 7.74
CA GLU A 24 -3.07 -3.27 8.41
C GLU A 24 -2.32 -4.13 9.41
N VAL A 25 -1.10 -4.55 9.05
CA VAL A 25 -0.29 -5.33 9.97
C VAL A 25 0.07 -4.50 11.20
N LEU A 26 0.49 -3.27 10.98
CA LEU A 26 0.86 -2.39 12.10
C LEU A 26 -0.32 -2.09 12.99
N GLU A 27 -1.48 -1.85 12.41
CA GLU A 27 -2.67 -1.59 13.19
C GLU A 27 -3.05 -2.80 14.04
N SER A 28 -2.86 -3.98 13.47
CA SER A 28 -3.14 -5.19 14.22
C SER A 28 -2.22 -5.32 15.42
N ARG A 29 -0.94 -4.97 15.22
CA ARG A 29 0.01 -5.05 16.32
C ARG A 29 -0.30 -4.03 17.40
N VAL A 30 -0.65 -2.82 16.98
CA VAL A 30 -1.00 -1.78 17.94
C VAL A 30 -2.22 -2.20 18.74
N SER A 31 -3.22 -2.75 18.07
CA SER A 31 -4.42 -3.22 18.73
C SER A 31 -4.09 -4.28 19.77
N THR A 32 -3.19 -5.19 19.43
CA THR A 32 -2.76 -6.23 20.35
C THR A 32 -2.06 -5.61 21.57
N LEU A 33 -1.23 -4.62 21.33
CA LEU A 33 -0.50 -3.98 22.43
C LEU A 33 -1.42 -3.17 23.33
N GLU A 34 -2.42 -2.55 22.72
CA GLU A 34 -3.35 -1.75 23.51
C GLU A 34 -4.34 -2.60 24.26
N GLY A 35 -4.55 -3.75 23.72
CA GLY A 35 -5.47 -4.53 24.27
C GLY A 35 -6.00 -5.28 24.82
#